data_9e46868716e65d1abb41ccdff95b72fd
#
_entry.id   9e46868716e65d1abb41ccdff95b72fd
#
_cell.length_a   1.000
_cell.length_b   1.000
_cell.length_c   1.000
_cell.angle_alpha   90.00
_cell.angle_beta   90.00
_cell.angle_gamma   90.00
#
_symmetry.space_group_name_H-M   'P 1'
#
loop_
_entity.id
_entity.type
_entity.pdbx_description
1 polymer ?
#
loop_
_entity_poly.entity_id
_entity_poly.type
_entity_poly.pdbx_seq_one_letter_code
_entity_poly.pdbx_strand_id
1 'polypeptide(L)'
;MKKLSLQWRITLMTAFLTCMTCVAMNLLLSYSGRHYMDSISSHITNYGDMDHGEPDFFDPEREKLDQELTIIIHGAQESFIATNWCITAVVTLLGGVLAYFLSGRALNPLRAFTSQVEKVQPNNLSDMKMAEDVLPEFRQFSKSFNQMLDRLDEGFAAQRQFTGNAAHELRTPLALMQAHLELFSTEHPKVLPETAGFLRLLREQTERMTQMTKTLLEMSELRTVPCNDRIEIAPMIEEIFADLTPLAEKNGIILESTGDGTMTGSDTLIYRLLFNLTENAIRYNRPDGIVRITVTEEEKRLIIRVSDTGCGVPEQYRESIFQPFFRVDKSRSRENGGVGLGLSLVWEIVTLHGGEVRVEESSEKGTTIAVKLPLDAQTD
;
A
#
# COMPACT_ATOMS: atom_id res chain seq x y z
N MET A 1 -9.37 -19.40 -16.40
CA MET A 1 -8.22 -20.18 -15.92
C MET A 1 -7.43 -19.29 -14.96
N LYS A 2 -7.43 -19.57 -13.64
CA LYS A 2 -6.59 -18.87 -12.66
C LYS A 2 -5.14 -19.02 -13.10
N LYS A 3 -4.46 -17.92 -13.36
CA LYS A 3 -3.04 -17.92 -13.76
C LYS A 3 -2.23 -18.54 -12.62
N LEU A 4 -1.61 -19.69 -12.86
CA LEU A 4 -0.66 -20.33 -11.94
C LEU A 4 0.40 -19.30 -11.49
N SER A 5 0.76 -19.28 -10.20
CA SER A 5 1.81 -18.40 -9.69
C SER A 5 3.12 -18.66 -10.43
N LEU A 6 3.98 -17.63 -10.52
CA LEU A 6 5.29 -17.73 -11.21
C LEU A 6 6.12 -18.90 -10.65
N GLN A 7 6.08 -19.11 -9.34
CA GLN A 7 6.73 -20.25 -8.68
C GLN A 7 6.27 -21.59 -9.26
N TRP A 8 4.96 -21.81 -9.38
CA TRP A 8 4.42 -23.04 -9.96
C TRP A 8 4.78 -23.22 -11.43
N ARG A 9 4.84 -22.13 -12.20
CA ARG A 9 5.24 -22.19 -13.62
C ARG A 9 6.69 -22.63 -13.78
N ILE A 10 7.62 -22.05 -12.98
CA ILE A 10 9.03 -22.41 -12.98
C ILE A 10 9.19 -23.86 -12.52
N THR A 11 8.54 -24.28 -11.44
CA THR A 11 8.61 -25.64 -10.91
C THR A 11 8.11 -26.66 -11.93
N LEU A 12 6.96 -26.41 -12.59
CA LEU A 12 6.44 -27.30 -13.62
C LEU A 12 7.36 -27.38 -14.83
N MET A 13 7.95 -26.27 -15.26
CA MET A 13 8.88 -26.23 -16.39
C MET A 13 10.18 -27.00 -16.09
N THR A 14 10.75 -26.83 -14.89
CA THR A 14 11.96 -27.55 -14.46
C THR A 14 11.66 -29.03 -14.23
N ALA A 15 10.53 -29.39 -13.63
CA ALA A 15 10.10 -30.76 -13.44
C ALA A 15 9.87 -31.46 -14.79
N PHE A 16 9.24 -30.79 -15.74
CA PHE A 16 9.05 -31.31 -17.11
C PHE A 16 10.40 -31.55 -17.82
N LEU A 17 11.34 -30.59 -17.74
CA LEU A 17 12.66 -30.74 -18.34
C LEU A 17 13.43 -31.89 -17.70
N THR A 18 13.42 -32.00 -16.37
CA THR A 18 14.04 -33.10 -15.63
C THR A 18 13.43 -34.44 -16.00
N CYS A 19 12.11 -34.53 -16.08
CA CYS A 19 11.42 -35.74 -16.51
C CYS A 19 11.83 -36.15 -17.94
N MET A 20 11.82 -35.22 -18.88
CA MET A 20 12.21 -35.45 -20.27
C MET A 20 13.67 -35.94 -20.39
N THR A 21 14.60 -35.35 -19.68
CA THR A 21 16.02 -35.75 -19.66
C THR A 21 16.19 -37.15 -19.04
N CYS A 22 15.51 -37.42 -17.91
CA CYS A 22 15.54 -38.73 -17.26
C CYS A 22 14.93 -39.85 -18.14
N VAL A 23 13.82 -39.57 -18.82
CA VAL A 23 13.21 -40.51 -19.76
C VAL A 23 14.13 -40.80 -20.96
N ALA A 24 14.71 -39.75 -21.55
CA ALA A 24 15.66 -39.92 -22.65
C ALA A 24 16.88 -40.77 -22.24
N MET A 25 17.45 -40.48 -21.05
CA MET A 25 18.56 -41.26 -20.49
C MET A 25 18.16 -42.71 -20.22
N ASN A 26 16.95 -42.97 -19.68
CA ASN A 26 16.43 -44.31 -19.45
C ASN A 26 16.29 -45.10 -20.77
N LEU A 27 15.76 -44.46 -21.82
CA LEU A 27 15.62 -45.10 -23.15
C LEU A 27 17.01 -45.46 -23.74
N LEU A 28 18.00 -44.55 -23.62
CA LEU A 28 19.38 -44.81 -24.09
C LEU A 28 20.03 -45.97 -23.32
N LEU A 29 19.89 -45.98 -21.98
CA LEU A 29 20.42 -47.07 -21.14
C LEU A 29 19.74 -48.40 -21.44
N SER A 30 18.45 -48.41 -21.64
CA SER A 30 17.70 -49.61 -21.99
C SER A 30 18.06 -50.12 -23.37
N TYR A 31 18.25 -49.26 -24.37
CA TYR A 31 18.71 -49.62 -25.71
C TYR A 31 20.16 -50.19 -25.67
N SER A 32 21.05 -49.49 -25.00
CA SER A 32 22.46 -49.94 -24.81
C SER A 32 22.53 -51.27 -24.07
N GLY A 33 21.77 -51.42 -22.97
CA GLY A 33 21.67 -52.65 -22.20
C GLY A 33 21.18 -53.86 -23.03
N ARG A 34 20.17 -53.70 -23.86
CA ARG A 34 19.70 -54.75 -24.79
C ARG A 34 20.79 -55.10 -25.78
N HIS A 35 21.38 -54.13 -26.44
CA HIS A 35 22.41 -54.35 -27.44
C HIS A 35 23.62 -55.13 -26.89
N TYR A 36 24.10 -54.81 -25.67
CA TYR A 36 25.16 -55.55 -25.02
C TYR A 36 24.74 -56.99 -24.61
N MET A 37 23.53 -57.16 -24.08
CA MET A 37 22.99 -58.48 -23.71
C MET A 37 22.81 -59.38 -24.95
N ASP A 38 22.30 -58.83 -26.05
CA ASP A 38 22.16 -59.58 -27.32
C ASP A 38 23.51 -59.96 -27.92
N SER A 39 24.53 -59.06 -27.78
CA SER A 39 25.89 -59.35 -28.22
C SER A 39 26.53 -60.47 -27.39
N ILE A 40 26.33 -60.46 -26.06
CA ILE A 40 26.82 -61.53 -25.18
C ILE A 40 26.16 -62.85 -25.51
N SER A 41 24.83 -62.85 -25.70
CA SER A 41 24.08 -64.06 -26.09
C SER A 41 24.58 -64.64 -27.40
N SER A 42 24.80 -63.81 -28.43
CA SER A 42 25.32 -64.25 -29.73
C SER A 42 26.75 -64.79 -29.66
N HIS A 43 27.59 -64.22 -28.79
CA HIS A 43 28.96 -64.76 -28.59
C HIS A 43 28.93 -66.11 -27.87
N ILE A 44 28.06 -66.31 -26.88
CA ILE A 44 27.95 -67.60 -26.15
C ILE A 44 27.44 -68.70 -27.09
N THR A 45 26.44 -68.43 -27.91
CA THR A 45 25.94 -69.38 -28.91
C THR A 45 26.96 -69.71 -29.99
N ASN A 46 27.69 -68.73 -30.51
CA ASN A 46 28.77 -68.93 -31.49
C ASN A 46 29.97 -69.74 -30.95
N TYR A 47 30.36 -69.53 -29.68
CA TYR A 47 31.43 -70.35 -29.07
C TYR A 47 31.02 -71.82 -28.90
N GLY A 48 29.71 -72.04 -28.70
CA GLY A 48 29.17 -73.42 -28.67
C GLY A 48 29.27 -74.16 -29.99
N ASP A 49 29.19 -73.45 -31.11
CA ASP A 49 29.27 -74.06 -32.45
C ASP A 49 30.68 -74.31 -32.99
N MET A 50 31.72 -73.66 -32.42
CA MET A 50 33.10 -73.79 -32.95
C MET A 50 33.92 -74.95 -32.41
N ASP A 51 33.49 -75.64 -31.36
CA ASP A 51 34.36 -76.61 -30.66
C ASP A 51 34.19 -78.11 -31.12
N HIS A 52 33.25 -78.46 -31.97
CA HIS A 52 33.10 -79.82 -32.44
C HIS A 52 32.71 -79.92 -33.93
N GLY A 53 33.68 -80.36 -34.74
CA GLY A 53 33.58 -80.61 -36.18
C GLY A 53 32.91 -81.95 -36.53
N GLU A 54 31.82 -82.33 -35.93
CA GLU A 54 30.95 -83.47 -36.37
C GLU A 54 29.50 -83.06 -36.37
N PRO A 55 28.75 -83.47 -37.44
CA PRO A 55 27.36 -83.09 -37.57
C PRO A 55 26.44 -83.97 -36.73
N ASP A 56 25.39 -83.35 -36.20
CA ASP A 56 24.13 -83.89 -35.73
C ASP A 56 24.18 -84.95 -34.62
N PHE A 57 24.56 -84.62 -33.43
CA PHE A 57 24.01 -85.29 -32.27
C PHE A 57 23.13 -84.35 -31.49
N PHE A 58 21.84 -84.55 -31.50
CA PHE A 58 20.86 -83.86 -30.72
C PHE A 58 21.20 -84.11 -29.23
N ASP A 59 21.82 -83.08 -28.54
CA ASP A 59 22.14 -83.14 -27.12
C ASP A 59 21.04 -82.42 -26.31
N PRO A 60 20.13 -83.19 -25.70
CA PRO A 60 18.99 -82.64 -24.94
C PRO A 60 19.46 -81.84 -23.67
N GLU A 61 20.68 -82.03 -23.17
CA GLU A 61 21.24 -81.28 -22.05
C GLU A 61 21.67 -79.87 -22.51
N ARG A 62 22.14 -79.74 -23.69
CA ARG A 62 22.56 -78.52 -24.33
C ARG A 62 21.37 -77.62 -24.63
N GLU A 63 20.31 -78.16 -25.17
CA GLU A 63 19.06 -77.41 -25.42
C GLU A 63 18.43 -76.90 -24.13
N LYS A 64 18.48 -77.66 -23.05
CA LYS A 64 18.03 -77.20 -21.71
C LYS A 64 18.91 -76.12 -21.16
N LEU A 65 20.21 -76.15 -21.32
CA LEU A 65 21.16 -75.14 -20.85
C LEU A 65 20.91 -73.80 -21.59
N ASP A 66 20.69 -73.84 -22.91
CA ASP A 66 20.42 -72.65 -23.72
C ASP A 66 19.05 -72.04 -23.38
N GLN A 67 18.04 -72.87 -23.08
CA GLN A 67 16.75 -72.41 -22.60
C GLN A 67 16.86 -71.77 -21.21
N GLU A 68 17.58 -72.39 -20.26
CA GLU A 68 17.78 -71.83 -18.93
C GLU A 68 18.57 -70.50 -18.99
N LEU A 69 19.63 -70.44 -19.83
CA LEU A 69 20.40 -69.22 -20.03
C LEU A 69 19.54 -68.08 -20.62
N THR A 70 18.70 -68.38 -21.60
CA THR A 70 17.80 -67.43 -22.21
C THR A 70 16.80 -66.89 -21.20
N ILE A 71 16.26 -67.76 -20.33
CA ILE A 71 15.34 -67.36 -19.27
C ILE A 71 16.03 -66.42 -18.25
N ILE A 72 17.26 -66.75 -17.86
CA ILE A 72 18.08 -65.92 -16.94
C ILE A 72 18.36 -64.54 -17.54
N ILE A 73 18.75 -64.49 -18.82
CA ILE A 73 19.02 -63.23 -19.55
C ILE A 73 17.75 -62.37 -19.64
N HIS A 74 16.62 -62.94 -20.00
CA HIS A 74 15.33 -62.20 -20.05
C HIS A 74 14.91 -61.69 -18.68
N GLY A 75 15.03 -62.52 -17.63
CA GLY A 75 14.73 -62.11 -16.25
C GLY A 75 15.63 -60.98 -15.75
N ALA A 76 16.92 -61.03 -16.07
CA ALA A 76 17.86 -59.95 -15.74
C ALA A 76 17.54 -58.64 -16.50
N GLN A 77 17.11 -58.76 -17.76
CA GLN A 77 16.74 -57.63 -18.61
C GLN A 77 15.45 -56.94 -18.13
N GLU A 78 14.44 -57.70 -17.75
CA GLU A 78 13.18 -57.17 -17.16
C GLU A 78 13.47 -56.49 -15.83
N SER A 79 14.26 -57.11 -14.94
CA SER A 79 14.65 -56.49 -13.64
C SER A 79 15.46 -55.19 -13.82
N PHE A 80 16.37 -55.14 -14.79
CA PHE A 80 17.13 -53.96 -15.13
C PHE A 80 16.24 -52.82 -15.62
N ILE A 81 15.28 -53.11 -16.51
CA ILE A 81 14.32 -52.12 -17.02
C ILE A 81 13.46 -51.60 -15.88
N ALA A 82 12.89 -52.51 -15.06
CA ALA A 82 12.04 -52.14 -13.92
C ALA A 82 12.81 -51.22 -12.92
N THR A 83 14.05 -51.60 -12.59
CA THR A 83 14.88 -50.81 -11.69
C THR A 83 15.18 -49.40 -12.24
N ASN A 84 15.52 -49.30 -13.54
CA ASN A 84 15.73 -48.02 -14.20
C ASN A 84 14.49 -47.11 -14.18
N TRP A 85 13.31 -47.66 -14.39
CA TRP A 85 12.07 -46.90 -14.30
C TRP A 85 11.79 -46.42 -12.86
N CYS A 86 12.05 -47.26 -11.85
CA CYS A 86 11.91 -46.89 -10.45
C CYS A 86 12.89 -45.74 -10.11
N ILE A 87 14.16 -45.85 -10.51
CA ILE A 87 15.15 -44.78 -10.28
C ILE A 87 14.73 -43.49 -10.98
N THR A 88 14.26 -43.58 -12.24
CA THR A 88 13.76 -42.42 -13.00
C THR A 88 12.62 -41.71 -12.28
N ALA A 89 11.65 -42.47 -11.76
CA ALA A 89 10.52 -41.92 -11.01
C ALA A 89 10.97 -41.21 -9.73
N VAL A 90 11.87 -41.83 -8.96
CA VAL A 90 12.40 -41.24 -7.71
C VAL A 90 13.19 -39.96 -7.99
N VAL A 91 14.09 -39.97 -8.97
CA VAL A 91 14.89 -38.78 -9.32
C VAL A 91 14.01 -37.65 -9.83
N THR A 92 13.00 -37.94 -10.65
CA THR A 92 12.09 -36.90 -11.14
C THR A 92 11.27 -36.28 -10.00
N LEU A 93 10.80 -37.10 -9.07
CA LEU A 93 10.04 -36.64 -7.92
C LEU A 93 10.89 -35.76 -6.98
N LEU A 94 12.08 -36.23 -6.63
CA LEU A 94 13.04 -35.48 -5.80
C LEU A 94 13.46 -34.17 -6.47
N GLY A 95 13.73 -34.21 -7.77
CA GLY A 95 14.07 -33.02 -8.56
C GLY A 95 12.94 -32.00 -8.58
N GLY A 96 11.69 -32.43 -8.71
CA GLY A 96 10.51 -31.57 -8.66
C GLY A 96 10.33 -30.91 -7.29
N VAL A 97 10.50 -31.67 -6.20
CA VAL A 97 10.43 -31.14 -4.83
C VAL A 97 11.56 -30.11 -4.60
N LEU A 98 12.78 -30.43 -4.97
CA LEU A 98 13.93 -29.53 -4.82
C LEU A 98 13.71 -28.24 -5.63
N ALA A 99 13.26 -28.35 -6.87
CA ALA A 99 12.96 -27.20 -7.72
C ALA A 99 11.86 -26.29 -7.12
N TYR A 100 10.85 -26.88 -6.48
CA TYR A 100 9.80 -26.11 -5.78
C TYR A 100 10.39 -25.27 -4.64
N PHE A 101 11.22 -25.85 -3.78
CA PHE A 101 11.84 -25.13 -2.66
C PHE A 101 12.83 -24.07 -3.14
N LEU A 102 13.70 -24.40 -4.09
CA LEU A 102 14.66 -23.44 -4.65
C LEU A 102 13.95 -22.25 -5.33
N SER A 103 12.93 -22.53 -6.14
CA SER A 103 12.15 -21.49 -6.82
C SER A 103 11.42 -20.58 -5.82
N GLY A 104 10.84 -21.17 -4.73
CA GLY A 104 10.25 -20.41 -3.66
C GLY A 104 11.22 -19.45 -2.99
N ARG A 105 12.40 -19.95 -2.64
CA ARG A 105 13.45 -19.14 -1.99
C ARG A 105 14.01 -18.06 -2.92
N ALA A 106 14.20 -18.35 -4.19
CA ALA A 106 14.69 -17.39 -5.18
C ALA A 106 13.69 -16.25 -5.47
N LEU A 107 12.38 -16.50 -5.30
CA LEU A 107 11.33 -15.50 -5.54
C LEU A 107 10.92 -14.70 -4.29
N ASN A 108 11.42 -15.06 -3.11
CA ASN A 108 11.10 -14.34 -1.87
C ASN A 108 11.46 -12.84 -1.91
N PRO A 109 12.65 -12.43 -2.40
CA PRO A 109 12.99 -11.01 -2.50
C PRO A 109 12.01 -10.22 -3.37
N LEU A 110 11.53 -10.81 -4.46
CA LEU A 110 10.57 -10.17 -5.36
C LEU A 110 9.18 -9.97 -4.69
N ARG A 111 8.76 -10.92 -3.86
CA ARG A 111 7.49 -10.77 -3.10
C ARG A 111 7.60 -9.69 -2.03
N ALA A 112 8.71 -9.65 -1.29
CA ALA A 112 9.00 -8.61 -0.32
C ALA A 112 8.98 -7.23 -0.99
N PHE A 113 9.61 -7.11 -2.15
CA PHE A 113 9.61 -5.90 -2.95
C PHE A 113 8.20 -5.44 -3.33
N THR A 114 7.37 -6.31 -3.90
CA THR A 114 6.00 -5.96 -4.30
C THR A 114 5.20 -5.45 -3.10
N SER A 115 5.35 -6.09 -1.93
CA SER A 115 4.69 -5.67 -0.70
C SER A 115 5.19 -4.31 -0.17
N GLN A 116 6.48 -3.99 -0.35
CA GLN A 116 7.03 -2.68 0.02
C GLN A 116 6.55 -1.58 -0.92
N VAL A 117 6.56 -1.83 -2.24
CA VAL A 117 6.07 -0.86 -3.24
C VAL A 117 4.61 -0.48 -3.00
N GLU A 118 3.75 -1.45 -2.63
CA GLU A 118 2.33 -1.18 -2.32
C GLU A 118 2.15 -0.28 -1.08
N LYS A 119 3.13 -0.22 -0.19
CA LYS A 119 3.09 0.58 1.04
C LYS A 119 3.73 1.96 0.90
N VAL A 120 4.36 2.25 -0.25
CA VAL A 120 5.00 3.55 -0.50
C VAL A 120 3.95 4.65 -0.52
N GLN A 121 4.14 5.61 0.36
CA GLN A 121 3.33 6.82 0.46
C GLN A 121 4.26 8.04 0.49
N PRO A 122 3.79 9.25 0.13
CA PRO A 122 4.61 10.45 0.18
C PRO A 122 5.24 10.74 1.55
N ASN A 123 4.68 10.17 2.62
CA ASN A 123 5.09 10.42 4.00
C ASN A 123 6.14 9.43 4.53
N ASN A 124 6.35 8.28 3.86
CA ASN A 124 7.25 7.23 4.35
C ASN A 124 8.36 6.85 3.35
N LEU A 125 8.69 7.75 2.42
CA LEU A 125 9.65 7.47 1.35
C LEU A 125 11.04 7.06 1.89
N SER A 126 11.50 7.75 2.94
CA SER A 126 12.81 7.48 3.56
C SER A 126 12.85 6.11 4.24
N ASP A 127 11.76 5.68 4.88
CA ASP A 127 11.65 4.43 5.64
C ASP A 127 11.43 3.22 4.72
N MET A 128 11.00 3.47 3.48
CA MET A 128 10.74 2.42 2.48
C MET A 128 11.97 2.07 1.64
N LYS A 129 13.17 2.58 2.00
CA LYS A 129 14.40 2.20 1.31
C LYS A 129 14.70 0.73 1.47
N MET A 130 15.08 0.10 0.38
CA MET A 130 15.42 -1.30 0.33
C MET A 130 16.85 -1.55 0.81
N ALA A 131 17.05 -2.66 1.52
CA ALA A 131 18.39 -3.12 1.83
C ALA A 131 19.16 -3.36 0.53
N GLU A 132 20.41 -2.87 0.46
CA GLU A 132 21.32 -3.08 -0.67
C GLU A 132 22.10 -4.39 -0.54
N ASP A 133 22.08 -5.01 0.65
CA ASP A 133 22.72 -6.31 0.91
C ASP A 133 21.80 -7.48 0.54
N VAL A 134 21.44 -7.52 -0.73
CA VAL A 134 20.63 -8.58 -1.35
C VAL A 134 21.47 -9.32 -2.40
N LEU A 135 20.89 -10.39 -2.98
CA LEU A 135 21.50 -11.13 -4.09
C LEU A 135 21.99 -10.16 -5.19
N PRO A 136 23.16 -10.41 -5.81
CA PRO A 136 23.78 -9.51 -6.80
C PRO A 136 22.81 -9.07 -7.90
N GLU A 137 21.91 -9.98 -8.32
CA GLU A 137 20.93 -9.75 -9.37
C GLU A 137 19.87 -8.69 -9.00
N PHE A 138 19.60 -8.54 -7.70
CA PHE A 138 18.61 -7.58 -7.18
C PHE A 138 19.24 -6.27 -6.69
N ARG A 139 20.56 -6.23 -6.48
CA ARG A 139 21.27 -5.04 -5.95
C ARG A 139 21.08 -3.80 -6.82
N GLN A 140 21.25 -3.95 -8.13
CA GLN A 140 21.06 -2.83 -9.06
C GLN A 140 19.62 -2.32 -9.04
N PHE A 141 18.67 -3.22 -8.90
CA PHE A 141 17.27 -2.89 -8.81
C PHE A 141 16.93 -2.14 -7.50
N SER A 142 17.41 -2.65 -6.34
CA SER A 142 17.26 -1.97 -5.03
C SER A 142 17.85 -0.57 -5.08
N LYS A 143 19.06 -0.42 -5.67
CA LYS A 143 19.72 0.88 -5.83
C LYS A 143 18.90 1.84 -6.71
N SER A 144 18.39 1.37 -7.85
CA SER A 144 17.57 2.20 -8.74
C SER A 144 16.25 2.60 -8.09
N PHE A 145 15.65 1.71 -7.31
CA PHE A 145 14.44 1.99 -6.55
C PHE A 145 14.68 3.03 -5.45
N ASN A 146 15.75 2.86 -4.66
CA ASN A 146 16.13 3.83 -3.63
C ASN A 146 16.41 5.21 -4.24
N GLN A 147 17.11 5.28 -5.39
CA GLN A 147 17.33 6.54 -6.11
C GLN A 147 16.01 7.17 -6.61
N MET A 148 15.04 6.37 -6.99
CA MET A 148 13.71 6.87 -7.36
C MET A 148 13.00 7.45 -6.14
N LEU A 149 13.05 6.79 -4.99
CA LEU A 149 12.49 7.29 -3.74
C LEU A 149 13.15 8.61 -3.31
N ASP A 150 14.49 8.71 -3.40
CA ASP A 150 15.23 9.94 -3.11
C ASP A 150 14.77 11.11 -3.99
N ARG A 151 14.63 10.89 -5.30
CA ARG A 151 14.14 11.91 -6.23
C ARG A 151 12.70 12.33 -5.96
N LEU A 152 11.84 11.39 -5.54
CA LEU A 152 10.48 11.71 -5.14
C LEU A 152 10.46 12.55 -3.86
N ASP A 153 11.27 12.20 -2.86
CA ASP A 153 11.37 12.98 -1.62
C ASP A 153 11.92 14.38 -1.86
N GLU A 154 12.98 14.52 -2.67
CA GLU A 154 13.50 15.81 -3.11
C GLU A 154 12.43 16.63 -3.86
N GLY A 155 11.66 15.99 -4.76
CA GLY A 155 10.58 16.65 -5.51
C GLY A 155 9.47 17.16 -4.59
N PHE A 156 9.04 16.35 -3.63
CA PHE A 156 8.04 16.78 -2.63
C PHE A 156 8.58 17.85 -1.70
N ALA A 157 9.86 17.78 -1.28
CA ALA A 157 10.50 18.81 -0.49
C ALA A 157 10.55 20.15 -1.25
N ALA A 158 10.95 20.13 -2.51
CA ALA A 158 10.96 21.33 -3.36
C ALA A 158 9.55 21.91 -3.56
N GLN A 159 8.54 21.06 -3.76
CA GLN A 159 7.14 21.48 -3.90
C GLN A 159 6.64 22.16 -2.62
N ARG A 160 6.93 21.58 -1.45
CA ARG A 160 6.56 22.15 -0.14
C ARG A 160 7.25 23.52 0.06
N GLN A 161 8.56 23.60 -0.20
CA GLN A 161 9.31 24.85 -0.10
C GLN A 161 8.77 25.93 -1.04
N PHE A 162 8.45 25.57 -2.28
CA PHE A 162 7.83 26.50 -3.23
C PHE A 162 6.47 27.02 -2.71
N THR A 163 5.62 26.12 -2.21
CA THR A 163 4.31 26.49 -1.65
C THR A 163 4.44 27.40 -0.44
N GLY A 164 5.37 27.09 0.47
CA GLY A 164 5.67 27.93 1.63
C GLY A 164 6.17 29.32 1.25
N ASN A 165 7.14 29.39 0.34
CA ASN A 165 7.68 30.66 -0.15
C ASN A 165 6.60 31.51 -0.85
N ALA A 166 5.78 30.88 -1.71
CA ALA A 166 4.68 31.56 -2.38
C ALA A 166 3.66 32.12 -1.38
N ALA A 167 3.33 31.34 -0.33
CA ALA A 167 2.41 31.79 0.71
C ALA A 167 2.97 32.98 1.49
N HIS A 168 4.27 32.99 1.81
CA HIS A 168 4.94 34.14 2.45
C HIS A 168 4.93 35.38 1.57
N GLU A 169 5.26 35.24 0.26
CA GLU A 169 5.30 36.36 -0.67
C GLU A 169 3.90 36.93 -0.98
N LEU A 170 2.83 36.11 -0.85
CA LEU A 170 1.45 36.58 -0.99
C LEU A 170 0.89 37.25 0.26
N ARG A 171 1.37 36.89 1.46
CA ARG A 171 0.91 37.48 2.73
C ARG A 171 1.11 38.98 2.80
N THR A 172 2.27 39.47 2.39
CA THR A 172 2.64 40.86 2.45
C THR A 172 1.74 41.78 1.59
N PRO A 173 1.52 41.52 0.28
CA PRO A 173 0.62 42.35 -0.53
C PRO A 173 -0.83 42.25 -0.04
N LEU A 174 -1.28 41.12 0.47
CA LEU A 174 -2.63 40.95 1.01
C LEU A 174 -2.82 41.80 2.28
N ALA A 175 -1.84 41.80 3.19
CA ALA A 175 -1.87 42.65 4.40
C ALA A 175 -1.91 44.14 4.05
N LEU A 176 -1.14 44.55 3.02
CA LEU A 176 -1.18 45.93 2.52
C LEU A 176 -2.55 46.28 1.92
N MET A 177 -3.17 45.37 1.13
CA MET A 177 -4.51 45.59 0.60
C MET A 177 -5.57 45.72 1.72
N GLN A 178 -5.49 44.88 2.73
CA GLN A 178 -6.36 44.96 3.92
C GLN A 178 -6.22 46.31 4.62
N ALA A 179 -4.96 46.75 4.92
CA ALA A 179 -4.68 48.03 5.56
C ALA A 179 -5.20 49.21 4.74
N HIS A 180 -5.05 49.19 3.39
CA HIS A 180 -5.58 50.25 2.54
C HIS A 180 -7.11 50.28 2.51
N LEU A 181 -7.79 49.10 2.50
CA LEU A 181 -9.26 49.01 2.58
C LEU A 181 -9.78 49.55 3.95
N GLU A 182 -9.09 49.27 5.05
CA GLU A 182 -9.44 49.74 6.35
C GLU A 182 -9.25 51.27 6.45
N LEU A 183 -8.09 51.77 6.00
CA LEU A 183 -7.79 53.21 5.98
C LEU A 183 -8.81 53.98 5.15
N PHE A 184 -9.11 53.51 3.94
CA PHE A 184 -10.12 54.13 3.08
C PHE A 184 -11.51 54.15 3.75
N SER A 185 -11.90 53.05 4.42
CA SER A 185 -13.19 52.97 5.12
C SER A 185 -13.27 53.92 6.31
N THR A 186 -12.13 54.18 6.97
CA THR A 186 -12.03 55.08 8.11
C THR A 186 -12.03 56.56 7.68
N GLU A 187 -11.28 56.88 6.61
CA GLU A 187 -11.20 58.24 6.07
C GLU A 187 -12.49 58.68 5.35
N HIS A 188 -13.26 57.72 4.80
CA HIS A 188 -14.44 58.00 4.02
C HIS A 188 -15.69 57.32 4.61
N PRO A 189 -16.19 57.70 5.78
CA PRO A 189 -17.32 57.04 6.46
C PRO A 189 -18.66 57.21 5.72
N LYS A 190 -18.75 58.20 4.80
CA LYS A 190 -19.96 58.51 4.00
C LYS A 190 -19.71 58.24 2.53
N VAL A 191 -19.61 56.96 2.13
CA VAL A 191 -19.58 56.57 0.72
C VAL A 191 -20.95 56.22 0.21
N LEU A 192 -21.14 56.29 -1.11
CA LEU A 192 -22.36 55.83 -1.77
C LEU A 192 -22.57 54.34 -1.48
N PRO A 193 -23.85 53.86 -1.35
CA PRO A 193 -24.18 52.48 -1.04
C PRO A 193 -23.51 51.47 -2.03
N GLU A 194 -23.41 51.80 -3.30
CA GLU A 194 -22.73 50.98 -4.32
C GLU A 194 -21.23 50.83 -4.03
N THR A 195 -20.55 51.94 -3.67
CA THR A 195 -19.13 51.92 -3.30
C THR A 195 -18.91 51.13 -2.01
N ALA A 196 -19.77 51.27 -1.01
CA ALA A 196 -19.75 50.50 0.22
C ALA A 196 -19.88 48.99 -0.05
N GLY A 197 -20.81 48.63 -0.97
CA GLY A 197 -21.00 47.24 -1.41
C GLY A 197 -19.76 46.68 -2.08
N PHE A 198 -19.12 47.47 -2.96
CA PHE A 198 -17.89 47.05 -3.64
C PHE A 198 -16.70 46.91 -2.67
N LEU A 199 -16.49 47.82 -1.75
CA LEU A 199 -15.48 47.75 -0.73
C LEU A 199 -15.62 46.54 0.18
N ARG A 200 -16.86 46.21 0.57
CA ARG A 200 -17.16 45.03 1.35
C ARG A 200 -16.77 43.76 0.59
N LEU A 201 -17.11 43.68 -0.71
CA LEU A 201 -16.72 42.55 -1.54
C LEU A 201 -15.20 42.40 -1.66
N LEU A 202 -14.45 43.51 -1.86
CA LEU A 202 -13.01 43.50 -1.91
C LEU A 202 -12.39 43.02 -0.58
N ARG A 203 -12.94 43.49 0.54
CA ARG A 203 -12.48 43.03 1.89
C ARG A 203 -12.69 41.54 2.05
N GLU A 204 -13.87 41.01 1.75
CA GLU A 204 -14.18 39.59 1.82
C GLU A 204 -13.23 38.75 0.96
N GLN A 205 -12.92 39.21 -0.27
CA GLN A 205 -11.97 38.49 -1.14
C GLN A 205 -10.55 38.55 -0.60
N THR A 206 -10.10 39.69 -0.06
CA THR A 206 -8.76 39.83 0.50
C THR A 206 -8.60 38.98 1.77
N GLU A 207 -9.57 38.95 2.66
CA GLU A 207 -9.61 38.07 3.84
C GLU A 207 -9.57 36.60 3.44
N ARG A 208 -10.34 36.25 2.42
CA ARG A 208 -10.33 34.88 1.88
C ARG A 208 -8.94 34.47 1.34
N MET A 209 -8.28 35.34 0.59
CA MET A 209 -6.93 35.08 0.07
C MET A 209 -5.90 34.98 1.21
N THR A 210 -6.03 35.83 2.24
CA THR A 210 -5.19 35.76 3.45
C THR A 210 -5.34 34.42 4.16
N GLN A 211 -6.57 33.94 4.32
CA GLN A 211 -6.82 32.65 4.93
C GLN A 211 -6.26 31.50 4.06
N MET A 212 -6.37 31.57 2.73
CA MET A 212 -5.75 30.60 1.83
C MET A 212 -4.25 30.51 2.01
N THR A 213 -3.56 31.66 1.99
CA THR A 213 -2.10 31.70 2.14
C THR A 213 -1.65 31.21 3.50
N LYS A 214 -2.40 31.53 4.57
CA LYS A 214 -2.15 31.02 5.92
C LYS A 214 -2.22 29.50 5.96
N THR A 215 -3.30 28.89 5.45
CA THR A 215 -3.47 27.42 5.46
C THR A 215 -2.43 26.73 4.58
N LEU A 216 -2.07 27.29 3.40
CA LEU A 216 -1.02 26.73 2.55
C LEU A 216 0.35 26.74 3.26
N LEU A 217 0.66 27.79 4.01
CA LEU A 217 1.89 27.86 4.80
C LEU A 217 1.88 26.79 5.89
N GLU A 218 0.79 26.67 6.63
CA GLU A 218 0.59 25.66 7.65
C GLU A 218 0.81 24.23 7.08
N MET A 219 0.23 23.94 5.92
CA MET A 219 0.44 22.65 5.23
C MET A 219 1.91 22.41 4.84
N SER A 220 2.66 23.47 4.49
CA SER A 220 4.08 23.33 4.13
C SER A 220 4.99 23.07 5.34
N GLU A 221 4.59 23.52 6.53
CA GLU A 221 5.36 23.43 7.77
C GLU A 221 5.01 22.21 8.65
N LEU A 222 3.95 21.43 8.33
CA LEU A 222 3.45 20.33 9.16
C LEU A 222 4.54 19.35 9.61
N ARG A 223 5.46 18.99 8.72
CA ARG A 223 6.52 18.01 8.99
C ARG A 223 7.65 18.52 9.90
N THR A 224 7.72 19.81 10.15
CA THR A 224 8.73 20.40 11.04
C THR A 224 8.28 20.40 12.50
N VAL A 225 7.01 20.08 12.74
CA VAL A 225 6.42 20.08 14.08
C VAL A 225 6.69 18.74 14.76
N PRO A 226 7.31 18.73 15.96
CA PRO A 226 7.54 17.48 16.69
C PRO A 226 6.21 16.84 17.13
N CYS A 227 6.15 15.49 17.11
CA CYS A 227 4.96 14.72 17.48
C CYS A 227 5.20 13.86 18.73
N ASN A 228 5.76 14.47 19.79
CA ASN A 228 6.19 13.77 21.01
C ASN A 228 5.39 14.14 22.27
N ASP A 229 4.34 14.97 22.12
CA ASP A 229 3.53 15.42 23.23
C ASP A 229 2.57 14.33 23.66
N ARG A 230 2.34 14.19 24.97
CA ARG A 230 1.25 13.38 25.49
C ARG A 230 -0.03 14.22 25.54
N ILE A 231 -1.01 13.84 24.77
CA ILE A 231 -2.22 14.62 24.52
C ILE A 231 -3.41 13.96 25.22
N GLU A 232 -4.12 14.70 26.04
CA GLU A 232 -5.40 14.32 26.64
C GLU A 232 -6.53 14.91 25.80
N ILE A 233 -7.34 14.05 25.19
CA ILE A 233 -8.30 14.48 24.15
C ILE A 233 -9.52 15.17 24.75
N ALA A 234 -10.04 14.73 25.89
CA ALA A 234 -11.23 15.35 26.48
C ALA A 234 -11.02 16.82 26.85
N PRO A 235 -9.92 17.21 27.57
CA PRO A 235 -9.64 18.63 27.84
C PRO A 235 -9.47 19.47 26.56
N MET A 236 -8.82 18.92 25.55
CA MET A 236 -8.65 19.60 24.25
C MET A 236 -10.00 19.85 23.55
N ILE A 237 -10.92 18.89 23.60
CA ILE A 237 -12.28 19.08 23.05
C ILE A 237 -13.01 20.20 23.81
N GLU A 238 -12.89 20.27 25.13
CA GLU A 238 -13.50 21.35 25.93
C GLU A 238 -12.96 22.72 25.53
N GLU A 239 -11.65 22.86 25.32
CA GLU A 239 -11.03 24.08 24.83
C GLU A 239 -11.55 24.46 23.44
N ILE A 240 -11.63 23.52 22.51
CA ILE A 240 -12.18 23.74 21.15
C ILE A 240 -13.64 24.15 21.21
N PHE A 241 -14.42 23.56 22.09
CA PHE A 241 -15.83 23.95 22.27
C PHE A 241 -15.94 25.38 22.81
N ALA A 242 -15.09 25.76 23.76
CA ALA A 242 -15.05 27.13 24.27
C ALA A 242 -14.75 28.13 23.13
N ASP A 243 -13.76 27.83 22.29
CA ASP A 243 -13.37 28.69 21.16
C ASP A 243 -14.47 28.77 20.08
N LEU A 244 -15.20 27.68 19.84
CA LEU A 244 -16.24 27.60 18.81
C LEU A 244 -17.67 27.95 19.32
N THR A 245 -17.87 28.13 20.62
CA THR A 245 -19.16 28.52 21.20
C THR A 245 -19.79 29.75 20.54
N PRO A 246 -19.07 30.87 20.27
CA PRO A 246 -19.68 32.02 19.60
C PRO A 246 -20.20 31.69 18.19
N LEU A 247 -19.52 30.78 17.47
CA LEU A 247 -19.94 30.33 16.14
C LEU A 247 -21.15 29.36 16.24
N ALA A 248 -21.14 28.49 17.22
CA ALA A 248 -22.23 27.53 17.48
C ALA A 248 -23.51 28.25 17.89
N GLU A 249 -23.46 29.19 18.85
CA GLU A 249 -24.59 30.01 19.29
C GLU A 249 -25.20 30.83 18.15
N LYS A 250 -24.35 31.47 17.32
CA LYS A 250 -24.81 32.22 16.14
C LYS A 250 -25.64 31.36 15.18
N ASN A 251 -25.34 30.06 15.08
CA ASN A 251 -26.03 29.12 14.19
C ASN A 251 -27.08 28.25 14.93
N GLY A 252 -27.28 28.42 16.24
CA GLY A 252 -28.20 27.62 17.06
C GLY A 252 -27.75 26.16 17.23
N ILE A 253 -26.44 25.89 17.24
CA ILE A 253 -25.88 24.54 17.27
C ILE A 253 -25.51 24.13 18.70
N ILE A 254 -25.90 22.91 19.10
CA ILE A 254 -25.54 22.31 20.37
C ILE A 254 -24.26 21.50 20.17
N LEU A 255 -23.26 21.69 21.05
CA LEU A 255 -22.02 20.95 21.08
C LEU A 255 -22.06 19.91 22.20
N GLU A 256 -21.75 18.66 21.88
CA GLU A 256 -21.71 17.53 22.83
C GLU A 256 -20.45 16.72 22.65
N SER A 257 -19.86 16.27 23.75
CA SER A 257 -18.73 15.32 23.73
C SER A 257 -18.99 14.13 24.63
N THR A 258 -18.47 12.97 24.25
CA THR A 258 -18.52 11.73 25.03
C THR A 258 -17.27 10.90 24.84
N GLY A 259 -16.82 10.26 25.92
CA GLY A 259 -15.60 9.46 25.92
C GLY A 259 -14.35 10.29 26.18
N ASP A 260 -13.25 9.61 26.33
CA ASP A 260 -11.92 10.18 26.58
C ASP A 260 -10.85 9.25 26.00
N GLY A 261 -9.62 9.73 25.90
CA GLY A 261 -8.47 8.96 25.46
C GLY A 261 -7.20 9.81 25.50
N THR A 262 -6.08 9.10 25.49
CA THR A 262 -4.77 9.74 25.44
C THR A 262 -3.99 9.20 24.25
N MET A 263 -3.18 10.07 23.62
CA MET A 263 -2.29 9.66 22.53
C MET A 263 -0.97 10.42 22.59
N THR A 264 0.02 9.91 21.89
CA THR A 264 1.28 10.63 21.64
C THR A 264 1.23 11.25 20.25
N GLY A 265 1.53 12.56 20.15
CA GLY A 265 1.45 13.28 18.88
C GLY A 265 1.92 14.72 19.03
N SER A 266 1.52 15.58 18.10
CA SER A 266 1.70 17.03 18.22
C SER A 266 0.43 17.68 18.76
N ASP A 267 0.47 18.26 19.94
CA ASP A 267 -0.64 18.94 20.60
C ASP A 267 -1.29 19.98 19.66
N THR A 268 -0.48 20.85 19.09
CA THR A 268 -0.93 21.90 18.16
C THR A 268 -1.62 21.34 16.92
N LEU A 269 -1.11 20.24 16.35
CA LEU A 269 -1.68 19.67 15.13
C LEU A 269 -2.98 18.91 15.41
N ILE A 270 -3.06 18.17 16.51
CA ILE A 270 -4.29 17.49 16.91
C ILE A 270 -5.38 18.50 17.28
N TYR A 271 -5.03 19.59 17.98
CA TYR A 271 -5.96 20.70 18.21
C TYR A 271 -6.53 21.23 16.88
N ARG A 272 -5.68 21.53 15.90
CA ARG A 272 -6.11 22.01 14.57
C ARG A 272 -6.98 21.01 13.80
N LEU A 273 -6.66 19.74 13.91
CA LEU A 273 -7.46 18.66 13.31
C LEU A 273 -8.88 18.67 13.86
N LEU A 274 -9.02 18.63 15.19
CA LEU A 274 -10.33 18.61 15.86
C LEU A 274 -11.09 19.93 15.65
N PHE A 275 -10.39 21.07 15.71
CA PHE A 275 -10.97 22.37 15.44
C PHE A 275 -11.57 22.45 14.03
N ASN A 276 -10.81 22.03 12.99
CA ASN A 276 -11.29 22.06 11.61
C ASN A 276 -12.50 21.13 11.38
N LEU A 277 -12.50 19.93 11.98
CA LEU A 277 -13.63 19.02 11.89
C LEU A 277 -14.88 19.59 12.56
N THR A 278 -14.71 20.15 13.76
CA THR A 278 -15.82 20.74 14.55
C THR A 278 -16.36 22.00 13.90
N GLU A 279 -15.48 22.88 13.42
CA GLU A 279 -15.87 24.08 12.69
C GLU A 279 -16.67 23.74 11.43
N ASN A 280 -16.22 22.74 10.66
CA ASN A 280 -16.95 22.26 9.49
C ASN A 280 -18.33 21.69 9.88
N ALA A 281 -18.40 20.88 10.93
CA ALA A 281 -19.64 20.31 11.43
C ALA A 281 -20.65 21.39 11.88
N ILE A 282 -20.17 22.52 12.42
CA ILE A 282 -21.03 23.69 12.76
C ILE A 282 -21.47 24.44 11.50
N ARG A 283 -20.54 24.73 10.57
CA ARG A 283 -20.80 25.55 9.36
C ARG A 283 -21.77 24.90 8.37
N TYR A 284 -21.71 23.58 8.25
CA TYR A 284 -22.54 22.81 7.32
C TYR A 284 -23.74 22.15 7.99
N ASN A 285 -24.00 22.50 9.25
CA ASN A 285 -25.17 22.05 9.97
C ASN A 285 -26.46 22.79 9.52
N ARG A 286 -27.57 22.29 9.98
CA ARG A 286 -28.88 22.98 9.89
C ARG A 286 -29.12 23.80 11.18
N PRO A 287 -29.93 24.83 11.15
CA PRO A 287 -30.35 25.53 12.38
C PRO A 287 -30.87 24.54 13.43
N ASP A 288 -30.59 24.82 14.69
CA ASP A 288 -30.94 23.97 15.85
C ASP A 288 -30.43 22.53 15.76
N GLY A 289 -29.31 22.35 15.05
CA GLY A 289 -28.63 21.06 14.92
C GLY A 289 -27.68 20.73 16.09
N ILE A 290 -27.10 19.54 16.01
CA ILE A 290 -26.19 19.03 17.02
C ILE A 290 -24.84 18.68 16.34
N VAL A 291 -23.74 18.99 17.01
CA VAL A 291 -22.41 18.46 16.70
C VAL A 291 -21.97 17.62 17.88
N ARG A 292 -21.64 16.36 17.63
CA ARG A 292 -21.20 15.43 18.66
C ARG A 292 -19.82 14.88 18.35
N ILE A 293 -18.91 14.95 19.32
CA ILE A 293 -17.60 14.30 19.27
C ILE A 293 -17.63 13.08 20.19
N THR A 294 -17.33 11.90 19.63
CA THR A 294 -17.24 10.66 20.40
C THR A 294 -15.82 10.13 20.31
N VAL A 295 -15.21 9.87 21.46
CA VAL A 295 -13.86 9.33 21.59
C VAL A 295 -13.94 7.92 22.14
N THR A 296 -13.34 6.97 21.44
CA THR A 296 -13.26 5.55 21.86
C THR A 296 -11.87 5.01 21.56
N GLU A 297 -11.46 4.03 22.35
CA GLU A 297 -10.19 3.33 22.15
C GLU A 297 -10.48 1.89 21.72
N GLU A 298 -9.95 1.48 20.56
CA GLU A 298 -10.11 0.15 19.98
C GLU A 298 -8.77 -0.35 19.42
N GLU A 299 -8.35 -1.57 19.76
CA GLU A 299 -7.17 -2.24 19.18
C GLU A 299 -5.89 -1.40 19.15
N LYS A 300 -5.57 -0.66 20.24
CA LYS A 300 -4.44 0.28 20.34
C LYS A 300 -4.54 1.50 19.38
N ARG A 301 -5.73 1.86 18.99
CA ARG A 301 -6.01 3.06 18.22
C ARG A 301 -7.04 3.92 18.92
N LEU A 302 -6.83 5.20 18.89
CA LEU A 302 -7.82 6.20 19.29
C LEU A 302 -8.73 6.46 18.10
N ILE A 303 -10.04 6.35 18.30
CA ILE A 303 -11.04 6.62 17.28
C ILE A 303 -11.84 7.84 17.72
N ILE A 304 -11.75 8.89 16.95
CA ILE A 304 -12.51 10.13 17.18
C ILE A 304 -13.54 10.26 16.06
N ARG A 305 -14.83 10.32 16.42
CA ARG A 305 -15.94 10.54 15.49
C ARG A 305 -16.50 11.91 15.72
N VAL A 306 -16.55 12.74 14.68
CA VAL A 306 -17.23 14.03 14.67
C VAL A 306 -18.47 13.87 13.82
N SER A 307 -19.63 13.97 14.46
CA SER A 307 -20.95 13.79 13.85
C SER A 307 -21.73 15.10 13.87
N ASP A 308 -22.34 15.44 12.76
CA ASP A 308 -23.25 16.57 12.61
C ASP A 308 -24.65 16.13 12.16
N THR A 309 -25.64 17.00 12.32
CA THR A 309 -27.00 16.80 11.82
C THR A 309 -27.29 17.65 10.58
N GLY A 310 -26.26 17.95 9.79
CA GLY A 310 -26.29 18.87 8.66
C GLY A 310 -26.87 18.29 7.36
N CYS A 311 -26.41 18.84 6.24
CA CYS A 311 -26.93 18.50 4.91
C CYS A 311 -26.35 17.22 4.30
N GLY A 312 -25.34 16.64 4.93
CA GLY A 312 -24.64 15.46 4.43
C GLY A 312 -23.71 15.70 3.25
N VAL A 313 -22.97 14.66 2.88
CA VAL A 313 -22.04 14.61 1.74
C VAL A 313 -22.51 13.52 0.77
N PRO A 314 -22.80 13.85 -0.48
CA PRO A 314 -23.16 12.85 -1.49
C PRO A 314 -22.07 11.79 -1.65
N GLU A 315 -22.45 10.53 -1.87
CA GLU A 315 -21.55 9.38 -1.90
C GLU A 315 -20.36 9.56 -2.85
N GLN A 316 -20.60 10.10 -4.02
CA GLN A 316 -19.59 10.37 -5.05
C GLN A 316 -18.51 11.38 -4.64
N TYR A 317 -18.70 12.13 -3.57
CA TYR A 317 -17.77 13.16 -3.09
C TYR A 317 -17.08 12.81 -1.77
N ARG A 318 -17.42 11.68 -1.12
CA ARG A 318 -16.89 11.30 0.20
C ARG A 318 -15.37 11.21 0.27
N GLU A 319 -14.73 10.79 -0.80
CA GLU A 319 -13.27 10.77 -0.91
C GLU A 319 -12.70 12.15 -1.33
N SER A 320 -13.42 12.84 -2.21
CA SER A 320 -12.97 14.10 -2.79
C SER A 320 -12.99 15.28 -1.80
N ILE A 321 -13.79 15.23 -0.74
CA ILE A 321 -13.88 16.33 0.25
C ILE A 321 -12.56 16.58 1.00
N PHE A 322 -11.64 15.61 1.01
CA PHE A 322 -10.32 15.75 1.60
C PHE A 322 -9.28 16.31 0.62
N GLN A 323 -9.63 16.50 -0.65
CA GLN A 323 -8.73 17.13 -1.63
C GLN A 323 -8.65 18.64 -1.43
N PRO A 324 -7.47 19.26 -1.61
CA PRO A 324 -7.32 20.71 -1.52
C PRO A 324 -8.25 21.44 -2.50
N PHE A 325 -8.88 22.53 -2.03
CA PHE A 325 -9.79 23.39 -2.80
C PHE A 325 -11.09 22.71 -3.27
N PHE A 326 -11.33 21.45 -2.89
CA PHE A 326 -12.55 20.75 -3.25
C PHE A 326 -13.76 21.27 -2.43
N ARG A 327 -14.91 21.37 -3.07
CA ARG A 327 -16.19 21.81 -2.48
C ARG A 327 -17.34 21.17 -3.24
N VAL A 328 -18.30 20.60 -2.51
CA VAL A 328 -19.51 19.95 -3.06
C VAL A 328 -20.38 20.96 -3.82
N ASP A 329 -20.55 22.17 -3.27
CA ASP A 329 -21.36 23.23 -3.89
C ASP A 329 -20.62 24.57 -3.88
N LYS A 330 -20.29 25.08 -5.07
CA LYS A 330 -19.58 26.35 -5.26
C LYS A 330 -20.47 27.59 -5.01
N SER A 331 -21.78 27.46 -5.04
CA SER A 331 -22.73 28.57 -4.91
C SER A 331 -23.12 28.86 -3.46
N ARG A 332 -23.54 27.85 -2.69
CA ARG A 332 -23.93 27.99 -1.27
C ARG A 332 -22.72 28.32 -0.37
N SER A 333 -21.56 27.93 -0.78
CA SER A 333 -20.36 28.09 0.01
C SER A 333 -19.69 29.47 -0.09
N ARG A 334 -20.21 30.40 -0.93
CA ARG A 334 -19.77 31.81 -0.88
C ARG A 334 -20.27 32.51 0.39
N GLU A 335 -21.45 32.14 0.87
CA GLU A 335 -22.02 32.70 2.09
C GLU A 335 -21.33 32.18 3.37
N ASN A 336 -20.85 30.94 3.34
CA ASN A 336 -20.20 30.31 4.50
C ASN A 336 -18.65 30.49 4.54
N GLY A 337 -18.04 31.26 3.63
CA GLY A 337 -16.65 31.75 3.72
C GLY A 337 -15.52 30.71 3.61
N GLY A 338 -15.79 29.41 3.46
CA GLY A 338 -14.76 28.37 3.47
C GLY A 338 -13.95 28.31 2.17
N VAL A 339 -12.65 28.06 2.30
CA VAL A 339 -11.66 27.98 1.19
C VAL A 339 -11.58 26.59 0.57
N GLY A 340 -12.03 25.54 1.29
CA GLY A 340 -11.87 24.13 0.88
C GLY A 340 -10.48 23.57 1.22
N LEU A 341 -9.80 24.12 2.23
CA LEU A 341 -8.52 23.65 2.70
C LEU A 341 -8.57 22.97 4.08
N GLY A 342 -9.63 23.17 4.86
CA GLY A 342 -9.72 22.64 6.22
C GLY A 342 -9.67 21.12 6.29
N LEU A 343 -10.46 20.42 5.45
CA LEU A 343 -10.47 18.95 5.43
C LEU A 343 -9.20 18.35 4.80
N SER A 344 -8.57 19.04 3.84
CA SER A 344 -7.27 18.60 3.33
C SER A 344 -6.15 18.74 4.39
N LEU A 345 -6.20 19.79 5.22
CA LEU A 345 -5.31 19.91 6.36
C LEU A 345 -5.55 18.79 7.39
N VAL A 346 -6.81 18.43 7.67
CA VAL A 346 -7.16 17.28 8.50
C VAL A 346 -6.52 16.00 7.95
N TRP A 347 -6.65 15.76 6.64
CA TRP A 347 -6.07 14.58 5.99
C TRP A 347 -4.55 14.52 6.13
N GLU A 348 -3.86 15.65 5.92
CA GLU A 348 -2.39 15.74 6.07
C GLU A 348 -1.94 15.49 7.52
N ILE A 349 -2.65 16.08 8.51
CA ILE A 349 -2.32 15.88 9.92
C ILE A 349 -2.52 14.43 10.33
N VAL A 350 -3.63 13.81 9.94
CA VAL A 350 -3.91 12.39 10.24
C VAL A 350 -2.87 11.49 9.62
N THR A 351 -2.49 11.76 8.37
CA THR A 351 -1.46 10.99 7.65
C THR A 351 -0.09 11.15 8.31
N LEU A 352 0.28 12.35 8.77
CA LEU A 352 1.52 12.61 9.51
C LEU A 352 1.61 11.79 10.82
N HIS A 353 0.47 11.57 11.49
CA HIS A 353 0.39 10.76 12.70
C HIS A 353 0.17 9.25 12.44
N GLY A 354 0.31 8.78 11.18
CA GLY A 354 0.12 7.37 10.82
C GLY A 354 -1.32 6.85 10.97
N GLY A 355 -2.28 7.76 10.92
CA GLY A 355 -3.72 7.51 11.08
C GLY A 355 -4.47 7.36 9.76
N GLU A 356 -5.79 7.27 9.88
CA GLU A 356 -6.74 7.20 8.77
C GLU A 356 -7.93 8.13 9.07
N VAL A 357 -8.39 8.87 8.07
CA VAL A 357 -9.63 9.68 8.13
C VAL A 357 -10.57 9.29 7.00
N ARG A 358 -11.87 9.17 7.32
CA ARG A 358 -12.89 8.84 6.33
C ARG A 358 -14.26 9.37 6.74
N VAL A 359 -15.15 9.50 5.75
CA VAL A 359 -16.58 9.64 6.00
C VAL A 359 -17.13 8.25 6.34
N GLU A 360 -17.53 8.04 7.60
CA GLU A 360 -18.06 6.76 8.08
C GLU A 360 -19.52 6.61 7.66
N GLU A 361 -20.32 7.64 7.91
CA GLU A 361 -21.73 7.72 7.51
C GLU A 361 -22.06 9.13 6.99
N SER A 362 -22.88 9.20 5.97
CA SER A 362 -23.42 10.48 5.51
C SER A 362 -24.72 10.29 4.76
N SER A 363 -25.69 11.12 5.11
CA SER A 363 -27.03 11.17 4.52
C SER A 363 -27.60 12.60 4.61
N GLU A 364 -28.80 12.82 4.11
CA GLU A 364 -29.50 14.10 4.29
C GLU A 364 -29.78 14.46 5.77
N LYS A 365 -29.49 13.55 6.71
CA LYS A 365 -29.67 13.77 8.15
C LYS A 365 -28.37 14.17 8.87
N GLY A 366 -27.25 14.22 8.17
CA GLY A 366 -25.96 14.62 8.72
C GLY A 366 -24.79 13.78 8.21
N THR A 367 -23.61 14.09 8.71
CA THR A 367 -22.35 13.42 8.38
C THR A 367 -21.61 12.99 9.65
N THR A 368 -20.96 11.82 9.60
CA THR A 368 -20.00 11.38 10.60
C THR A 368 -18.65 11.19 9.91
N ILE A 369 -17.68 11.96 10.35
CA ILE A 369 -16.26 11.78 9.95
C ILE A 369 -15.55 11.06 11.08
N ALA A 370 -14.92 9.92 10.76
CA ALA A 370 -14.13 9.13 11.70
C ALA A 370 -12.64 9.33 11.42
N VAL A 371 -11.90 9.61 12.47
CA VAL A 371 -10.44 9.68 12.51
C VAL A 371 -9.92 8.56 13.40
N LYS A 372 -8.97 7.77 12.89
CA LYS A 372 -8.29 6.69 13.62
C LYS A 372 -6.82 7.03 13.75
N LEU A 373 -6.31 7.17 14.96
CA LEU A 373 -4.93 7.52 15.26
C LEU A 373 -4.28 6.40 16.10
N PRO A 374 -2.99 6.10 15.94
CA PRO A 374 -2.28 5.22 16.85
C PRO A 374 -2.16 5.89 18.23
N LEU A 375 -2.21 5.10 19.32
CA LEU A 375 -2.04 5.63 20.69
C LEU A 375 -0.61 6.08 20.95
N ASP A 376 0.36 5.30 20.44
CA ASP A 376 1.78 5.63 20.53
C ASP A 376 2.24 6.21 19.19
N ALA A 377 2.98 7.32 19.21
CA ALA A 377 3.69 7.77 18.01
C ALA A 377 4.58 6.62 17.55
N GLN A 378 4.50 6.23 16.29
CA GLN A 378 5.50 5.34 15.72
C GLN A 378 6.83 6.10 15.74
N THR A 379 7.59 5.90 16.84
CA THR A 379 8.98 6.31 16.94
C THR A 379 9.76 5.32 16.08
N ASP A 380 10.01 5.69 14.82
CA ASP A 380 11.08 5.11 14.00
C ASP A 380 12.23 6.10 13.88
#